data_840dace241f3a397acda292abf4c34d4
#
_entry.id   840dace241f3a397acda292abf4c34d4
#
_cell.length_a   1.000
_cell.length_b   1.000
_cell.length_c   1.000
_cell.angle_alpha   90.00
_cell.angle_beta   90.00
_cell.angle_gamma   90.00
#
_symmetry.space_group_name_H-M   'P 1'
#
loop_
_entity.id
_entity.type
_entity.pdbx_description
1 polymer ?
#
loop_
_entity_poly.entity_id
_entity_poly.type
_entity_poly.pdbx_seq_one_letter_code
_entity_poly.pdbx_strand_id
1 'polypeptide(L)'
;MKGQLLFAGALVASITGCSTQRYIPLAASFPTTTQPRMAAAHHWDVLAENVADRLKDTLDRIFTNAVIKPPIYIRYTKNEEETDFGRIYYSFLRAELARKGLTVLTNNDRNTLILDYGVQILHHKERAATASSSQDETGTEAIINTTVTYGTQHIFDDAQMFYINTEDEDQYRRNGRRFAVVNCQQQSSCQ
;
A
#
# COMPACT_ATOMS: atom_id res chain seq x y z
N MET A 1 26.24 -18.72 80.56
CA MET A 1 25.54 -17.57 80.24
C MET A 1 25.75 -17.28 78.73
N LYS A 2 24.78 -17.50 77.92
CA LYS A 2 24.89 -17.57 76.44
C LYS A 2 24.11 -16.41 75.87
N GLY A 3 24.79 -15.47 75.23
CA GLY A 3 24.18 -14.36 74.49
C GLY A 3 23.85 -14.83 73.06
N GLN A 4 22.59 -14.74 72.64
CA GLN A 4 22.15 -14.96 71.29
C GLN A 4 22.11 -13.64 70.54
N LEU A 5 22.90 -13.54 69.49
CA LEU A 5 22.85 -12.45 68.52
C LEU A 5 21.80 -12.79 67.44
N LEU A 6 20.77 -11.96 67.38
CA LEU A 6 19.76 -11.99 66.31
C LEU A 6 20.27 -11.17 65.13
N PHE A 7 20.56 -11.82 64.01
CA PHE A 7 20.83 -11.19 62.71
C PHE A 7 19.51 -10.92 62.02
N ALA A 8 19.13 -9.66 61.89
CA ALA A 8 18.02 -9.21 61.08
C ALA A 8 18.53 -9.03 59.64
N GLY A 9 18.22 -9.97 58.76
CA GLY A 9 18.52 -9.88 57.34
C GLY A 9 17.50 -8.98 56.63
N ALA A 10 17.90 -7.83 56.12
CA ALA A 10 17.11 -6.98 55.27
C ALA A 10 17.08 -7.52 53.86
N LEU A 11 15.92 -8.01 53.41
CA LEU A 11 15.66 -8.46 52.04
C LEU A 11 15.37 -7.25 51.16
N VAL A 12 16.38 -6.80 50.40
CA VAL A 12 16.20 -5.75 49.37
C VAL A 12 15.62 -6.38 48.12
N ALA A 13 14.32 -6.19 47.89
CA ALA A 13 13.65 -6.58 46.67
C ALA A 13 14.01 -5.60 45.53
N SER A 14 14.94 -5.99 44.68
CA SER A 14 15.28 -5.25 43.45
C SER A 14 14.14 -5.42 42.43
N ILE A 15 13.31 -4.40 42.30
CA ILE A 15 12.30 -4.32 41.23
C ILE A 15 13.04 -3.92 39.96
N THR A 16 13.52 -4.90 39.18
CA THR A 16 13.96 -4.68 37.81
C THR A 16 12.72 -4.47 36.93
N GLY A 17 12.33 -3.21 36.82
CA GLY A 17 11.31 -2.79 35.84
C GLY A 17 11.83 -3.06 34.43
N CYS A 18 11.35 -4.11 33.78
CA CYS A 18 11.47 -4.28 32.33
C CYS A 18 10.65 -3.16 31.66
N SER A 19 11.30 -2.05 31.33
CA SER A 19 10.75 -1.10 30.36
C SER A 19 10.75 -1.80 29.00
N THR A 20 9.62 -2.38 28.60
CA THR A 20 9.39 -2.75 27.21
C THR A 20 9.30 -1.46 26.40
N GLN A 21 10.45 -0.89 26.05
CA GLN A 21 10.51 0.11 25.01
C GLN A 21 9.99 -0.57 23.73
N ARG A 22 8.75 -0.27 23.40
CA ARG A 22 8.24 -0.56 22.06
C ARG A 22 9.03 0.33 21.12
N TYR A 23 10.07 -0.21 20.54
CA TYR A 23 10.75 0.42 19.41
C TYR A 23 9.74 0.56 18.29
N ILE A 24 9.16 1.74 18.15
CA ILE A 24 8.58 2.14 16.88
C ILE A 24 9.79 2.27 15.96
N PRO A 25 9.93 1.43 14.92
CA PRO A 25 11.08 1.53 14.04
C PRO A 25 11.09 2.93 13.44
N LEU A 26 12.10 3.71 13.75
CA LEU A 26 12.32 4.99 13.08
C LEU A 26 12.56 4.69 11.61
N ALA A 27 11.91 5.44 10.72
CA ALA A 27 12.04 5.26 9.25
C ALA A 27 13.51 5.26 8.77
N ALA A 28 14.40 5.90 9.52
CA ALA A 28 15.84 5.91 9.26
C ALA A 28 16.56 4.56 9.53
N SER A 29 15.94 3.60 10.22
CA SER A 29 16.55 2.30 10.54
C SER A 29 16.24 1.19 9.55
N PHE A 30 15.35 1.44 8.57
CA PHE A 30 15.06 0.49 7.49
C PHE A 30 16.00 0.76 6.31
N PRO A 31 16.79 -0.23 5.88
CA PRO A 31 17.55 -0.10 4.66
C PRO A 31 16.58 0.11 3.49
N THR A 32 16.78 1.18 2.73
CA THR A 32 15.99 1.50 1.53
C THR A 32 16.05 0.41 0.45
N THR A 33 17.00 -0.51 0.56
CA THR A 33 17.23 -1.61 -0.38
C THR A 33 16.28 -2.79 -0.24
N THR A 34 15.48 -2.88 0.84
CA THR A 34 14.57 -4.02 1.07
C THR A 34 13.17 -3.84 0.50
N GLN A 35 12.75 -2.59 0.28
CA GLN A 35 11.45 -2.28 -0.30
C GLN A 35 11.53 -2.29 -1.83
N PRO A 36 10.65 -3.02 -2.55
CA PRO A 36 10.68 -3.05 -3.99
C PRO A 36 10.40 -1.66 -4.58
N ARG A 37 11.08 -1.36 -5.70
CA ARG A 37 10.88 -0.13 -6.47
C ARG A 37 9.90 -0.40 -7.61
N MET A 38 8.97 0.50 -7.80
CA MET A 38 8.01 0.47 -8.89
C MET A 38 8.37 1.55 -9.92
N ALA A 39 8.99 1.14 -11.03
CA ALA A 39 9.55 2.06 -12.03
C ALA A 39 9.04 1.80 -13.46
N ALA A 40 8.16 0.82 -13.66
CA ALA A 40 7.65 0.47 -14.98
C ALA A 40 6.26 -0.16 -14.90
N ALA A 41 5.48 -0.04 -15.96
CA ALA A 41 4.14 -0.65 -16.05
C ALA A 41 4.16 -2.18 -15.86
N HIS A 42 5.27 -2.85 -16.19
CA HIS A 42 5.44 -4.27 -15.89
C HIS A 42 5.34 -4.58 -14.38
N HIS A 43 5.78 -3.67 -13.51
CA HIS A 43 5.64 -3.85 -12.07
C HIS A 43 4.17 -3.80 -11.63
N TRP A 44 3.33 -3.04 -12.34
CA TRP A 44 1.89 -3.01 -12.10
C TRP A 44 1.19 -4.31 -12.50
N ASP A 45 1.68 -4.95 -13.57
CA ASP A 45 1.22 -6.27 -14.00
C ASP A 45 1.57 -7.34 -12.97
N VAL A 46 2.84 -7.37 -12.52
CA VAL A 46 3.28 -8.27 -11.44
C VAL A 46 2.50 -8.05 -10.15
N LEU A 47 2.21 -6.79 -9.80
CA LEU A 47 1.37 -6.47 -8.65
C LEU A 47 -0.04 -7.04 -8.81
N ALA A 48 -0.65 -6.85 -9.98
CA ALA A 48 -2.00 -7.35 -10.27
C ALA A 48 -2.05 -8.88 -10.21
N GLU A 49 -1.03 -9.56 -10.74
CA GLU A 49 -0.88 -11.01 -10.64
C GLU A 49 -0.82 -11.48 -9.19
N ASN A 50 0.04 -10.88 -8.37
CA ASN A 50 0.19 -11.22 -6.96
C ASN A 50 -1.11 -11.00 -6.17
N VAL A 51 -1.85 -9.93 -6.44
CA VAL A 51 -3.14 -9.67 -5.81
C VAL A 51 -4.16 -10.71 -6.24
N ALA A 52 -4.23 -11.03 -7.54
CA ALA A 52 -5.14 -12.04 -8.08
C ALA A 52 -4.89 -13.44 -7.49
N ASP A 53 -3.63 -13.84 -7.31
CA ASP A 53 -3.26 -15.12 -6.68
C ASP A 53 -3.72 -15.17 -5.23
N ARG A 54 -3.38 -14.17 -4.42
CA ARG A 54 -3.78 -14.12 -3.01
C ARG A 54 -5.29 -14.04 -2.82
N LEU A 55 -5.96 -13.28 -3.67
CA LEU A 55 -7.41 -13.22 -3.65
C LEU A 55 -8.02 -14.59 -4.01
N LYS A 56 -7.52 -15.25 -5.07
CA LYS A 56 -7.97 -16.58 -5.45
C LYS A 56 -7.80 -17.56 -4.30
N ASP A 57 -6.63 -17.60 -3.65
CA ASP A 57 -6.38 -18.49 -2.51
C ASP A 57 -7.32 -18.20 -1.33
N THR A 58 -7.65 -16.94 -1.11
CA THR A 58 -8.61 -16.55 -0.08
C THR A 58 -10.03 -16.99 -0.42
N LEU A 59 -10.46 -16.80 -1.68
CA LEU A 59 -11.77 -17.24 -2.14
C LEU A 59 -11.89 -18.77 -2.14
N ASP A 60 -10.82 -19.50 -2.45
CA ASP A 60 -10.79 -20.95 -2.39
C ASP A 60 -11.00 -21.48 -0.96
N ARG A 61 -10.46 -20.78 0.04
CA ARG A 61 -10.66 -21.10 1.45
C ARG A 61 -12.06 -20.75 1.96
N ILE A 62 -12.57 -19.58 1.59
CA ILE A 62 -13.88 -19.11 2.08
C ILE A 62 -15.02 -19.87 1.41
N PHE A 63 -14.92 -20.11 0.11
CA PHE A 63 -15.96 -20.74 -0.70
C PHE A 63 -15.61 -22.21 -1.07
N THR A 64 -14.99 -22.94 -0.16
CA THR A 64 -14.50 -24.32 -0.39
C THR A 64 -15.59 -25.27 -0.90
N ASN A 65 -16.83 -25.12 -0.43
CA ASN A 65 -17.96 -25.98 -0.78
C ASN A 65 -18.87 -25.39 -1.86
N ALA A 66 -18.55 -24.20 -2.39
CA ALA A 66 -19.36 -23.56 -3.41
C ALA A 66 -19.07 -24.17 -4.78
N VAL A 67 -20.12 -24.63 -5.47
CA VAL A 67 -20.00 -25.11 -6.86
C VAL A 67 -19.56 -23.99 -7.79
N ILE A 68 -19.99 -22.77 -7.52
CA ILE A 68 -19.64 -21.57 -8.27
C ILE A 68 -19.31 -20.48 -7.26
N LYS A 69 -18.14 -19.86 -7.41
CA LYS A 69 -17.74 -18.69 -6.61
C LYS A 69 -18.51 -17.45 -7.05
N PRO A 70 -18.83 -16.53 -6.14
CA PRO A 70 -19.43 -15.27 -6.53
C PRO A 70 -18.54 -14.53 -7.52
N PRO A 71 -19.10 -13.91 -8.57
CA PRO A 71 -18.34 -13.12 -9.51
C PRO A 71 -17.81 -11.84 -8.86
N ILE A 72 -16.77 -11.27 -9.47
CA ILE A 72 -16.09 -10.08 -8.98
C ILE A 72 -16.48 -8.89 -9.86
N TYR A 73 -16.85 -7.80 -9.25
CA TYR A 73 -16.97 -6.50 -9.89
C TYR A 73 -15.85 -5.59 -9.37
N ILE A 74 -14.97 -5.14 -10.26
CA ILE A 74 -13.93 -4.17 -9.91
C ILE A 74 -14.57 -2.80 -9.95
N ARG A 75 -14.72 -2.16 -8.79
CA ARG A 75 -15.29 -0.82 -8.69
C ARG A 75 -14.25 0.21 -9.08
N TYR A 76 -14.51 0.85 -10.21
CA TYR A 76 -13.65 1.86 -10.78
C TYR A 76 -14.13 3.23 -10.31
N THR A 77 -13.36 3.91 -9.49
CA THR A 77 -13.73 5.24 -8.99
C THR A 77 -13.19 6.32 -9.91
N LYS A 78 -13.77 7.53 -9.84
CA LYS A 78 -13.28 8.67 -10.63
C LYS A 78 -11.82 9.02 -10.33
N ASN A 79 -11.36 8.75 -9.12
CA ASN A 79 -9.98 9.04 -8.74
C ASN A 79 -9.00 8.14 -9.50
N GLU A 80 -9.26 6.85 -9.55
CA GLU A 80 -8.44 5.88 -10.27
C GLU A 80 -8.57 6.06 -11.79
N GLU A 81 -9.78 6.39 -12.30
CA GLU A 81 -10.02 6.65 -13.71
C GLU A 81 -9.18 7.81 -14.25
N GLU A 82 -8.85 8.79 -13.43
CA GLU A 82 -8.11 9.98 -13.81
C GLU A 82 -6.58 9.82 -13.73
N THR A 83 -6.06 8.69 -13.26
CA THR A 83 -4.61 8.41 -13.16
C THR A 83 -4.17 7.38 -14.20
N ASP A 84 -2.93 7.46 -14.68
CA ASP A 84 -2.38 6.45 -15.59
C ASP A 84 -2.27 5.11 -14.89
N PHE A 85 -1.76 5.09 -13.66
CA PHE A 85 -1.73 3.89 -12.83
C PHE A 85 -3.12 3.25 -12.71
N GLY A 86 -4.12 4.01 -12.31
CA GLY A 86 -5.46 3.48 -12.07
C GLY A 86 -6.07 2.81 -13.31
N ARG A 87 -5.97 3.44 -14.49
CA ARG A 87 -6.49 2.88 -15.74
C ARG A 87 -5.77 1.60 -16.17
N ILE A 88 -4.44 1.61 -16.11
CA ILE A 88 -3.62 0.48 -16.56
C ILE A 88 -3.74 -0.66 -15.56
N TYR A 89 -3.66 -0.37 -14.27
CA TYR A 89 -3.79 -1.36 -13.20
C TYR A 89 -5.17 -2.04 -13.21
N TYR A 90 -6.24 -1.29 -13.45
CA TYR A 90 -7.57 -1.87 -13.67
C TYR A 90 -7.57 -2.92 -14.77
N SER A 91 -6.91 -2.62 -15.90
CA SER A 91 -6.85 -3.53 -17.04
C SER A 91 -6.05 -4.79 -16.72
N PHE A 92 -4.92 -4.66 -16.04
CA PHE A 92 -4.12 -5.79 -15.59
C PHE A 92 -4.87 -6.64 -14.57
N LEU A 93 -5.43 -6.02 -13.55
CA LEU A 93 -6.16 -6.72 -12.51
C LEU A 93 -7.33 -7.52 -13.08
N ARG A 94 -8.09 -6.94 -14.00
CA ARG A 94 -9.17 -7.64 -14.71
C ARG A 94 -8.66 -8.85 -15.49
N ALA A 95 -7.56 -8.69 -16.23
CA ALA A 95 -6.95 -9.76 -17.02
C ALA A 95 -6.43 -10.89 -16.12
N GLU A 96 -5.74 -10.54 -15.03
CA GLU A 96 -5.18 -11.50 -14.09
C GLU A 96 -6.25 -12.31 -13.37
N LEU A 97 -7.30 -11.66 -12.87
CA LEU A 97 -8.42 -12.34 -12.23
C LEU A 97 -9.08 -13.33 -13.19
N ALA A 98 -9.30 -12.93 -14.46
CA ALA A 98 -9.85 -13.82 -15.47
C ALA A 98 -8.90 -14.99 -15.79
N ARG A 99 -7.58 -14.74 -15.87
CA ARG A 99 -6.56 -15.78 -16.10
C ARG A 99 -6.51 -16.82 -14.97
N LYS A 100 -6.76 -16.39 -13.73
CA LYS A 100 -6.86 -17.27 -12.56
C LYS A 100 -8.22 -18.01 -12.48
N GLY A 101 -9.10 -17.85 -13.47
CA GLY A 101 -10.40 -18.51 -13.56
C GLY A 101 -11.50 -17.87 -12.72
N LEU A 102 -11.31 -16.63 -12.27
CA LEU A 102 -12.32 -15.86 -11.55
C LEU A 102 -13.21 -15.11 -12.56
N THR A 103 -14.52 -15.14 -12.33
CA THR A 103 -15.47 -14.42 -13.19
C THR A 103 -15.47 -12.94 -12.85
N VAL A 104 -15.16 -12.08 -13.81
CA VAL A 104 -15.19 -10.63 -13.65
C VAL A 104 -16.36 -10.02 -14.39
N LEU A 105 -17.19 -9.27 -13.69
CA LEU A 105 -18.37 -8.59 -14.24
C LEU A 105 -18.03 -7.17 -14.70
N THR A 106 -18.73 -6.72 -15.74
CA THR A 106 -18.64 -5.33 -16.21
C THR A 106 -19.54 -4.37 -15.43
N ASN A 107 -20.57 -4.90 -14.78
CA ASN A 107 -21.51 -4.13 -13.98
C ASN A 107 -21.70 -4.80 -12.62
N ASN A 108 -21.97 -3.98 -11.58
CA ASN A 108 -22.30 -4.50 -10.27
C ASN A 108 -23.69 -5.16 -10.30
N ASP A 109 -23.78 -6.36 -9.73
CA ASP A 109 -25.02 -7.11 -9.58
C ASP A 109 -25.16 -7.63 -8.14
N ARG A 110 -26.34 -8.15 -7.80
CA ARG A 110 -26.58 -8.81 -6.51
C ARG A 110 -25.68 -10.04 -6.39
N ASN A 111 -25.20 -10.31 -5.20
CA ASN A 111 -24.29 -11.43 -4.90
C ASN A 111 -22.91 -11.34 -5.58
N THR A 112 -22.44 -10.13 -5.83
CA THR A 112 -21.12 -9.85 -6.41
C THR A 112 -20.12 -9.51 -5.33
N LEU A 113 -18.89 -9.98 -5.49
CA LEU A 113 -17.73 -9.51 -4.76
C LEU A 113 -17.34 -8.15 -5.31
N ILE A 114 -17.25 -7.14 -4.45
CA ILE A 114 -16.82 -5.81 -4.88
C ILE A 114 -15.35 -5.65 -4.53
N LEU A 115 -14.52 -5.51 -5.55
CA LEU A 115 -13.10 -5.23 -5.42
C LEU A 115 -12.87 -3.74 -5.60
N ASP A 116 -12.28 -3.13 -4.60
CA ASP A 116 -11.79 -1.76 -4.60
C ASP A 116 -10.28 -1.76 -4.55
N TYR A 117 -9.65 -0.80 -5.22
CA TYR A 117 -8.24 -0.51 -5.04
C TYR A 117 -8.03 1.01 -4.98
N GLY A 118 -6.92 1.40 -4.41
CA GLY A 118 -6.56 2.80 -4.32
C GLY A 118 -5.08 2.96 -4.09
N VAL A 119 -4.54 4.13 -4.44
CA VAL A 119 -3.15 4.48 -4.23
C VAL A 119 -3.03 5.70 -3.33
N GLN A 120 -2.09 5.65 -2.40
CA GLN A 120 -1.70 6.76 -1.54
C GLN A 120 -0.23 7.05 -1.76
N ILE A 121 0.11 8.32 -1.92
CA ILE A 121 1.49 8.76 -2.07
C ILE A 121 1.96 9.39 -0.76
N LEU A 122 3.08 8.91 -0.27
CA LEU A 122 3.71 9.38 0.96
C LEU A 122 5.10 9.97 0.65
N HIS A 123 5.36 11.18 1.15
CA HIS A 123 6.65 11.86 1.02
C HIS A 123 7.40 11.87 2.34
N HIS A 124 8.64 11.42 2.32
CA HIS A 124 9.54 11.48 3.47
C HIS A 124 10.52 12.65 3.32
N LYS A 125 10.12 13.82 3.79
CA LYS A 125 10.93 15.06 3.68
C LYS A 125 12.33 14.95 4.31
N GLU A 126 12.46 14.21 5.41
CA GLU A 126 13.74 14.03 6.10
C GLU A 126 14.71 13.15 5.32
N ARG A 127 14.21 12.20 4.55
CA ARG A 127 15.03 11.29 3.73
C ARG A 127 15.63 12.01 2.53
N ALA A 128 14.88 12.93 1.92
CA ALA A 128 15.36 13.77 0.83
C ALA A 128 16.46 14.76 1.27
N ALA A 129 16.48 15.18 2.54
CA ALA A 129 17.47 16.12 3.07
C ALA A 129 18.82 15.46 3.42
N THR A 130 18.85 14.14 3.65
CA THR A 130 20.06 13.39 4.04
C THR A 130 20.72 12.66 2.87
N ALA A 131 20.07 12.56 1.72
CA ALA A 131 20.61 11.96 0.51
C ALA A 131 21.57 12.95 -0.17
N SER A 132 22.77 13.09 0.37
CA SER A 132 23.84 13.81 -0.32
C SER A 132 24.34 12.97 -1.50
N SER A 133 24.03 13.41 -2.72
CA SER A 133 24.74 13.12 -3.98
C SER A 133 24.64 11.74 -4.64
N SER A 134 23.72 10.86 -4.31
CA SER A 134 23.45 9.69 -5.15
C SER A 134 22.04 9.78 -5.75
N GLN A 135 21.90 9.47 -7.03
CA GLN A 135 20.67 9.50 -7.85
C GLN A 135 19.54 8.56 -7.35
N ASP A 136 19.60 8.12 -6.11
CA ASP A 136 18.69 7.16 -5.48
C ASP A 136 17.78 7.82 -4.41
N GLU A 137 17.39 9.08 -4.65
CA GLU A 137 16.49 9.81 -3.73
C GLU A 137 15.05 9.29 -3.80
N THR A 138 14.80 8.13 -3.22
CA THR A 138 13.45 7.60 -3.06
C THR A 138 12.81 8.11 -1.77
N GLY A 139 12.55 9.40 -1.71
CA GLY A 139 11.75 9.99 -0.63
C GLY A 139 10.25 9.79 -0.82
N THR A 140 9.82 9.19 -1.92
CA THR A 140 8.42 9.00 -2.26
C THR A 140 8.04 7.53 -2.27
N GLU A 141 6.98 7.20 -1.56
CA GLU A 141 6.42 5.84 -1.48
C GLU A 141 4.99 5.84 -2.03
N ALA A 142 4.64 4.79 -2.77
CA ALA A 142 3.28 4.48 -3.16
C ALA A 142 2.76 3.32 -2.29
N ILE A 143 1.65 3.54 -1.62
CA ILE A 143 0.92 2.51 -0.87
C ILE A 143 -0.30 2.13 -1.70
N ILE A 144 -0.35 0.89 -2.16
CA ILE A 144 -1.45 0.38 -2.96
C ILE A 144 -2.28 -0.55 -2.09
N ASN A 145 -3.54 -0.17 -1.89
CA ASN A 145 -4.49 -0.92 -1.10
C ASN A 145 -5.48 -1.62 -2.02
N THR A 146 -5.79 -2.87 -1.74
CA THR A 146 -6.83 -3.64 -2.44
C THR A 146 -7.73 -4.30 -1.42
N THR A 147 -9.03 -4.05 -1.52
CA THR A 147 -10.04 -4.55 -0.59
C THR A 147 -11.11 -5.29 -1.36
N VAL A 148 -11.58 -6.44 -0.87
CA VAL A 148 -12.75 -7.11 -1.43
C VAL A 148 -13.82 -7.29 -0.37
N THR A 149 -15.03 -6.86 -0.72
CA THR A 149 -16.21 -6.96 0.15
C THR A 149 -17.25 -7.89 -0.46
N TYR A 150 -17.95 -8.62 0.41
CA TYR A 150 -19.12 -9.40 0.04
C TYR A 150 -20.29 -9.01 0.96
N GLY A 151 -21.30 -8.38 0.41
CA GLY A 151 -22.33 -7.73 1.21
C GLY A 151 -21.74 -6.63 2.09
N THR A 152 -21.78 -6.81 3.41
CA THR A 152 -21.21 -5.88 4.39
C THR A 152 -19.88 -6.36 4.99
N GLN A 153 -19.33 -7.47 4.52
CA GLN A 153 -18.15 -8.09 5.09
C GLN A 153 -16.91 -7.82 4.22
N HIS A 154 -15.82 -7.40 4.85
CA HIS A 154 -14.50 -7.40 4.25
C HIS A 154 -13.96 -8.84 4.28
N ILE A 155 -13.66 -9.41 3.12
CA ILE A 155 -13.18 -10.78 3.00
C ILE A 155 -11.73 -10.87 2.55
N PHE A 156 -11.20 -9.77 2.04
CA PHE A 156 -9.81 -9.66 1.62
C PHE A 156 -9.36 -8.21 1.75
N ASP A 157 -8.22 -8.01 2.38
CA ASP A 157 -7.51 -6.74 2.45
C ASP A 157 -6.04 -6.98 2.19
N ASP A 158 -5.46 -6.19 1.31
CA ASP A 158 -4.06 -6.22 0.95
C ASP A 158 -3.50 -4.81 0.83
N ALA A 159 -2.33 -4.59 1.41
CA ALA A 159 -1.63 -3.32 1.34
C ALA A 159 -0.17 -3.58 0.98
N GLN A 160 0.28 -3.00 -0.11
CA GLN A 160 1.67 -3.11 -0.56
C GLN A 160 2.30 -1.74 -0.69
N MET A 161 3.57 -1.64 -0.28
CA MET A 161 4.35 -0.42 -0.30
C MET A 161 5.51 -0.56 -1.28
N PHE A 162 5.71 0.48 -2.07
CA PHE A 162 6.76 0.55 -3.10
C PHE A 162 7.45 1.90 -3.06
N TYR A 163 8.76 1.92 -3.31
CA TYR A 163 9.43 3.16 -3.67
C TYR A 163 9.10 3.51 -5.12
N ILE A 164 8.81 4.77 -5.36
CA ILE A 164 8.64 5.32 -6.71
C ILE A 164 9.62 6.48 -6.90
N ASN A 165 10.03 6.72 -8.15
CA ASN A 165 10.77 7.93 -8.44
C ASN A 165 9.85 9.13 -8.31
N THR A 166 10.38 10.24 -7.83
CA THR A 166 9.61 11.48 -7.71
C THR A 166 9.09 11.96 -9.07
N GLU A 167 9.82 11.69 -10.14
CA GLU A 167 9.44 12.01 -11.52
C GLU A 167 8.23 11.20 -12.00
N ASP A 168 8.03 9.98 -11.48
CA ASP A 168 6.94 9.08 -11.83
C ASP A 168 5.67 9.31 -11.01
N GLU A 169 5.71 10.21 -10.03
CA GLU A 169 4.60 10.45 -9.11
C GLU A 169 3.31 10.89 -9.83
N ASP A 170 3.44 11.66 -10.90
CA ASP A 170 2.30 12.15 -11.68
C ASP A 170 1.46 10.99 -12.27
N GLN A 171 2.03 9.79 -12.45
CA GLN A 171 1.31 8.59 -12.93
C GLN A 171 0.29 8.06 -11.90
N TYR A 172 0.53 8.35 -10.62
CA TYR A 172 -0.30 7.90 -9.50
C TYR A 172 -1.25 8.98 -8.99
N ARG A 173 -1.02 10.23 -9.38
CA ARG A 173 -1.85 11.36 -8.97
C ARG A 173 -2.91 11.67 -10.01
N ARG A 174 -4.06 12.05 -9.51
CA ARG A 174 -5.08 12.65 -10.35
C ARG A 174 -4.48 13.83 -11.11
N ASN A 175 -4.54 13.81 -12.42
CA ASN A 175 -4.19 14.94 -13.28
C ASN A 175 -5.19 16.07 -13.04
N GLY A 176 -5.10 16.74 -11.90
CA GLY A 176 -5.67 18.05 -11.72
C GLY A 176 -5.05 18.90 -12.82
N ARG A 177 -5.89 19.46 -13.71
CA ARG A 177 -5.43 20.38 -14.76
C ARG A 177 -4.46 21.35 -14.12
N ARG A 178 -3.16 21.17 -14.35
CA ARG A 178 -2.17 22.20 -14.04
C ARG A 178 -2.48 23.32 -15.00
N PHE A 179 -3.26 24.31 -14.56
CA PHE A 179 -3.30 25.58 -15.24
C PHE A 179 -1.90 26.17 -15.05
N ALA A 180 -1.07 26.07 -16.07
CA ALA A 180 0.12 26.90 -16.14
C ALA A 180 -0.40 28.33 -16.20
N VAL A 181 -0.34 29.04 -15.08
CA VAL A 181 -0.56 30.48 -15.07
C VAL A 181 0.63 31.08 -15.80
N VAL A 182 0.48 31.22 -17.12
CA VAL A 182 1.44 31.94 -17.93
C VAL A 182 1.28 33.43 -17.56
N ASN A 183 2.26 33.96 -16.83
CA ASN A 183 2.27 35.35 -16.47
C ASN A 183 2.63 36.16 -17.73
N CYS A 184 1.63 36.60 -18.49
CA CYS A 184 1.79 37.31 -19.74
C CYS A 184 2.47 38.68 -19.59
N GLN A 185 2.83 39.12 -18.38
CA GLN A 185 3.51 40.42 -18.16
C GLN A 185 4.99 40.42 -18.59
N GLN A 186 5.59 39.26 -18.89
CA GLN A 186 7.01 39.16 -19.27
C GLN A 186 7.26 38.67 -20.70
N GLN A 187 6.24 38.35 -21.48
CA GLN A 187 6.40 37.93 -22.87
C GLN A 187 5.61 38.82 -23.79
N SER A 188 6.32 39.62 -24.59
CA SER A 188 5.80 40.48 -25.67
C SER A 188 5.18 39.70 -26.85
N SER A 189 4.76 38.47 -26.67
CA SER A 189 4.23 37.56 -27.69
C SER A 189 2.82 37.01 -27.37
N CYS A 190 2.12 37.54 -26.38
CA CYS A 190 0.69 37.26 -26.19
C CYS A 190 -0.14 38.28 -27.03
N GLN A 191 -0.26 38.07 -28.32
CA GLN A 191 -1.29 38.62 -29.19
C GLN A 191 -2.18 37.50 -29.70
#